data_31734d7cec5b76017196cf73f3903961
#
_entry.id   31734d7cec5b76017196cf73f3903961
#
_cell.length_a   1.000
_cell.length_b   1.000
_cell.length_c   1.000
_cell.angle_alpha   90.00
_cell.angle_beta   90.00
_cell.angle_gamma   90.00
#
_symmetry.space_group_name_H-M   'P 1'
#
loop_
_entity.id
_entity.type
_entity.pdbx_description
1 polymer ?
#
loop_
_entity_poly.entity_id
_entity_poly.type
_entity_poly.pdbx_seq_one_letter_code
_entity_poly.pdbx_strand_id
1 'polypeptide(L)'
;GSIVQPPLQRLKSIDQWQSVATQIRALPEVNVVSPAANGSALVVRGNASRAITVVGVEPELYFRIVPMPEKIVHGTARITINDILIGTELANDLGVSVGDKLRVTSASGSANTLSVTGIFDLGNKAANARTTMMALRSAQSLLGLQGGVSALDVTVHDVYGAELVAHRITKLTGVEADSWIKTNEQFFTAIS
;
A
#
# COMPACT_ATOMS: atom_id res chain seq x y z
N GLY A 1 4.35 -11.54 25.55
CA GLY A 1 4.64 -11.59 25.00
C GLY A 1 5.50 -11.59 24.20
N SER A 2 5.84 -11.74 24.00
CA SER A 2 6.48 -11.70 23.36
C SER A 2 6.54 -11.74 22.30
N ILE A 3 6.66 -11.56 21.73
CA ILE A 3 6.74 -11.55 20.82
C ILE A 3 7.11 -11.33 20.11
N VAL A 4 7.42 -11.44 19.73
CA VAL A 4 8.08 -11.30 19.05
C VAL A 4 7.97 -11.41 17.81
N GLN A 5 7.84 -10.86 17.21
CA GLN A 5 7.67 -10.86 16.04
C GLN A 5 8.70 -11.23 15.35
N PRO A 6 8.73 -12.10 14.89
CA PRO A 6 9.85 -12.56 14.21
C PRO A 6 10.11 -11.68 13.02
N PRO A 7 11.25 -11.10 12.99
CA PRO A 7 11.66 -10.35 11.84
C PRO A 7 11.75 -11.21 10.60
N LEU A 8 11.81 -12.50 10.79
CA LEU A 8 11.86 -13.43 9.69
C LEU A 8 10.48 -13.83 9.19
N GLN A 9 9.45 -13.21 9.73
CA GLN A 9 8.12 -13.49 9.28
C GLN A 9 7.99 -13.19 7.81
N ARG A 10 7.54 -14.16 7.03
CA ARG A 10 7.33 -13.96 5.61
C ARG A 10 6.07 -13.17 5.38
N LEU A 11 6.13 -12.30 4.39
CA LEU A 11 4.93 -11.67 3.88
C LEU A 11 4.15 -12.71 3.10
N LYS A 12 2.87 -12.80 3.36
CA LYS A 12 2.02 -13.72 2.62
C LYS A 12 1.58 -13.07 1.34
N SER A 13 1.64 -13.81 0.26
CA SER A 13 1.06 -13.37 -0.99
C SER A 13 -0.23 -14.13 -1.26
N ILE A 14 -1.10 -13.50 -1.99
CA ILE A 14 -2.38 -14.11 -2.38
C ILE A 14 -2.11 -15.05 -3.55
N ASP A 15 -2.41 -16.34 -3.36
CA ASP A 15 -2.23 -17.32 -4.41
C ASP A 15 -3.07 -16.96 -5.63
N GLN A 16 -2.40 -16.98 -6.81
CA GLN A 16 -3.06 -16.71 -8.09
C GLN A 16 -3.88 -15.43 -8.04
N TRP A 17 -3.26 -14.38 -7.52
CA TRP A 17 -3.97 -13.14 -7.27
C TRP A 17 -4.63 -12.53 -8.52
N GLN A 18 -4.04 -12.74 -9.71
CA GLN A 18 -4.63 -12.23 -10.95
C GLN A 18 -5.99 -12.90 -11.21
N SER A 19 -6.07 -14.19 -10.98
CA SER A 19 -7.31 -14.95 -11.12
C SER A 19 -8.33 -14.49 -10.09
N VAL A 20 -7.90 -14.33 -8.84
CA VAL A 20 -8.76 -13.86 -7.76
C VAL A 20 -9.30 -12.46 -8.10
N ALA A 21 -8.42 -11.55 -8.55
CA ALA A 21 -8.83 -10.21 -8.92
C ALA A 21 -9.85 -10.22 -10.07
N THR A 22 -9.65 -11.09 -11.05
CA THR A 22 -10.59 -11.22 -12.18
C THR A 22 -11.96 -11.70 -11.70
N GLN A 23 -12.00 -12.68 -10.80
CA GLN A 23 -13.25 -13.17 -10.24
C GLN A 23 -13.96 -12.08 -9.45
N ILE A 24 -13.24 -11.30 -8.67
CA ILE A 24 -13.83 -10.22 -7.89
C ILE A 24 -14.38 -9.13 -8.82
N ARG A 25 -13.60 -8.74 -9.84
CA ARG A 25 -14.04 -7.72 -10.79
C ARG A 25 -15.31 -8.13 -11.55
N ALA A 26 -15.54 -9.41 -11.71
CA ALA A 26 -16.72 -9.92 -12.41
C ALA A 26 -18.00 -9.75 -11.59
N LEU A 27 -17.92 -9.47 -10.30
CA LEU A 27 -19.09 -9.22 -9.48
C LEU A 27 -19.68 -7.85 -9.82
N PRO A 28 -21.00 -7.79 -10.15
CA PRO A 28 -21.60 -6.51 -10.57
C PRO A 28 -21.51 -5.40 -9.53
N GLU A 29 -21.46 -5.78 -8.26
CA GLU A 29 -21.42 -4.83 -7.15
C GLU A 29 -20.07 -4.16 -7.00
N VAL A 30 -19.02 -4.75 -7.58
CA VAL A 30 -17.65 -4.27 -7.41
C VAL A 30 -17.33 -3.15 -8.38
N ASN A 31 -16.74 -2.09 -7.87
CA ASN A 31 -16.33 -0.94 -8.67
C ASN A 31 -14.85 -1.02 -9.07
N VAL A 32 -13.96 -1.08 -8.09
CA VAL A 32 -12.51 -1.09 -8.33
C VAL A 32 -11.86 -2.23 -7.56
N VAL A 33 -10.91 -2.89 -8.20
CA VAL A 33 -10.01 -3.85 -7.54
C VAL A 33 -8.59 -3.35 -7.78
N SER A 34 -7.88 -3.04 -6.71
CA SER A 34 -6.51 -2.51 -6.78
C SER A 34 -5.55 -3.42 -6.03
N PRO A 35 -4.58 -4.03 -6.71
CA PRO A 35 -3.60 -4.86 -6.04
C PRO A 35 -2.61 -4.02 -5.25
N ALA A 36 -2.14 -4.56 -4.14
CA ALA A 36 -1.16 -3.89 -3.30
C ALA A 36 -0.12 -4.87 -2.77
N ALA A 37 1.12 -4.41 -2.70
CA ALA A 37 2.19 -5.11 -2.03
C ALA A 37 2.63 -4.24 -0.85
N ASN A 38 2.26 -4.64 0.36
CA ASN A 38 2.50 -3.88 1.57
C ASN A 38 3.48 -4.60 2.47
N GLY A 39 4.31 -3.86 3.16
CA GLY A 39 5.24 -4.45 4.10
C GLY A 39 6.02 -3.41 4.85
N SER A 40 6.93 -3.89 5.70
CA SER A 40 7.77 -3.04 6.53
C SER A 40 9.15 -2.90 5.91
N ALA A 41 9.75 -1.75 6.08
CA ALA A 41 11.11 -1.47 5.63
C ALA A 41 11.74 -0.40 6.50
N LEU A 42 12.99 -0.09 6.22
CA LEU A 42 13.69 1.02 6.83
C LEU A 42 14.05 2.02 5.73
N VAL A 43 13.93 3.29 6.06
CA VAL A 43 14.45 4.33 5.20
C VAL A 43 15.66 4.94 5.87
N VAL A 44 16.70 5.18 5.08
CA VAL A 44 17.97 5.69 5.55
C VAL A 44 18.33 6.92 4.77
N ARG A 45 18.75 7.96 5.48
CA ARG A 45 19.34 9.16 4.88
C ARG A 45 20.44 9.65 5.81
N GLY A 46 21.68 9.58 5.33
CA GLY A 46 22.83 9.93 6.16
C GLY A 46 22.87 9.05 7.40
N ASN A 47 22.86 9.66 8.58
CA ASN A 47 22.88 8.94 9.84
C ASN A 47 21.47 8.67 10.40
N ALA A 48 20.44 9.17 9.73
CA ALA A 48 19.07 8.99 10.18
C ALA A 48 18.48 7.72 9.58
N SER A 49 17.70 7.00 10.39
CA SER A 49 17.02 5.78 9.98
C SER A 49 15.64 5.75 10.63
N ARG A 50 14.64 5.37 9.86
CA ARG A 50 13.26 5.28 10.37
C ARG A 50 12.58 4.04 9.83
N ALA A 51 11.80 3.40 10.69
CA ALA A 51 10.94 2.30 10.28
C ALA A 51 9.73 2.87 9.53
N ILE A 52 9.40 2.26 8.41
CA ILE A 52 8.29 2.70 7.58
C ILE A 52 7.41 1.54 7.17
N THR A 53 6.19 1.86 6.77
CA THR A 53 5.30 0.95 6.06
C THR A 53 5.36 1.32 4.58
N VAL A 54 5.63 0.32 3.77
CA VAL A 54 5.63 0.45 2.31
C VAL A 54 4.26 0.05 1.79
N VAL A 55 3.67 0.90 0.98
CA VAL A 55 2.41 0.62 0.27
C VAL A 55 2.74 0.67 -1.21
N GLY A 56 2.81 -0.50 -1.85
CA GLY A 56 3.10 -0.60 -3.27
C GLY A 56 1.82 -0.78 -4.05
N VAL A 57 1.56 0.09 -5.02
CA VAL A 57 0.28 0.13 -5.72
C VAL A 57 0.45 0.46 -7.20
N GLU A 58 -0.61 0.21 -7.96
CA GLU A 58 -0.77 0.75 -9.29
C GLU A 58 -1.54 2.06 -9.15
N PRO A 59 -0.90 3.21 -9.38
CA PRO A 59 -1.52 4.50 -9.06
C PRO A 59 -2.87 4.73 -9.75
N GLU A 60 -3.00 4.32 -10.99
CA GLU A 60 -4.24 4.54 -11.75
C GLU A 60 -5.44 3.85 -11.11
N LEU A 61 -5.24 2.72 -10.48
CA LEU A 61 -6.32 2.01 -9.79
C LEU A 61 -6.47 2.51 -8.35
N TYR A 62 -5.35 2.59 -7.64
CA TYR A 62 -5.38 2.92 -6.22
C TYR A 62 -5.92 4.33 -5.96
N PHE A 63 -5.60 5.30 -6.82
CA PHE A 63 -6.05 6.68 -6.65
C PHE A 63 -7.56 6.84 -6.88
N ARG A 64 -8.19 5.83 -7.46
CA ARG A 64 -9.66 5.79 -7.54
C ARG A 64 -10.28 5.38 -6.20
N ILE A 65 -9.51 4.77 -5.33
CA ILE A 65 -9.93 4.34 -3.98
C ILE A 65 -9.55 5.39 -2.96
N VAL A 66 -8.28 5.81 -2.98
CA VAL A 66 -7.75 6.82 -2.08
C VAL A 66 -7.23 7.98 -2.93
N PRO A 67 -7.83 9.16 -2.83
CA PRO A 67 -7.48 10.28 -3.71
C PRO A 67 -6.17 10.95 -3.27
N MET A 68 -5.06 10.25 -3.43
CA MET A 68 -3.75 10.75 -3.03
C MET A 68 -3.36 12.10 -3.65
N PRO A 69 -3.70 12.39 -4.93
CA PRO A 69 -3.37 13.70 -5.48
C PRO A 69 -3.92 14.87 -4.65
N GLU A 70 -5.07 14.70 -4.02
CA GLU A 70 -5.67 15.74 -3.17
C GLU A 70 -4.96 15.89 -1.82
N LYS A 71 -4.16 14.92 -1.44
CA LYS A 71 -3.47 14.89 -0.15
C LYS A 71 -2.03 15.41 -0.26
N ILE A 72 -1.56 15.67 -1.45
CA ILE A 72 -0.19 16.14 -1.69
C ILE A 72 -0.07 17.60 -1.25
N VAL A 73 0.90 17.88 -0.39
CA VAL A 73 1.17 19.24 0.08
C VAL A 73 2.42 19.83 -0.58
N HIS A 74 3.34 18.98 -1.06
CA HIS A 74 4.50 19.41 -1.83
C HIS A 74 4.75 18.40 -2.94
N GLY A 75 5.10 18.87 -4.12
CA GLY A 75 5.38 18.02 -5.27
C GLY A 75 4.12 17.50 -5.93
N THR A 76 4.18 16.28 -6.42
CA THR A 76 3.08 15.66 -7.17
C THR A 76 2.86 14.23 -6.67
N ALA A 77 1.74 13.63 -7.07
CA ALA A 77 1.45 12.24 -6.75
C ALA A 77 2.01 11.26 -7.79
N ARG A 78 2.96 11.72 -8.62
CA ARG A 78 3.55 10.84 -9.63
C ARG A 78 4.35 9.70 -8.97
N ILE A 79 4.08 8.48 -9.39
CA ILE A 79 4.80 7.31 -8.91
C ILE A 79 5.22 6.48 -10.12
N THR A 80 6.49 6.58 -10.48
CA THR A 80 7.12 5.64 -11.39
C THR A 80 7.94 4.66 -10.55
N ILE A 81 8.61 3.71 -11.19
CA ILE A 81 9.40 2.69 -10.46
C ILE A 81 10.55 3.27 -9.65
N ASN A 82 10.94 4.51 -9.91
CA ASN A 82 12.04 5.18 -9.22
C ASN A 82 11.57 6.23 -8.21
N ASP A 83 10.28 6.29 -7.95
CA ASP A 83 9.68 7.36 -7.16
C ASP A 83 9.11 6.85 -5.84
N ILE A 84 9.03 7.73 -4.85
CA ILE A 84 8.38 7.45 -3.58
C ILE A 84 7.61 8.69 -3.12
N LEU A 85 6.41 8.45 -2.56
CA LEU A 85 5.67 9.47 -1.83
C LEU A 85 5.86 9.21 -0.35
N ILE A 86 6.07 10.27 0.43
CA ILE A 86 6.27 10.16 1.88
C ILE A 86 5.36 11.16 2.60
N GLY A 87 5.10 10.87 3.87
CA GLY A 87 4.29 11.77 4.70
C GLY A 87 5.09 12.95 5.22
N THR A 88 4.38 13.98 5.64
CA THR A 88 4.98 15.23 6.13
C THR A 88 5.90 15.02 7.33
N GLU A 89 5.53 14.16 8.28
CA GLU A 89 6.35 13.91 9.46
C GLU A 89 7.64 13.20 9.11
N LEU A 90 7.59 12.25 8.21
CA LEU A 90 8.78 11.53 7.77
C LEU A 90 9.74 12.50 7.05
N ALA A 91 9.19 13.36 6.21
CA ALA A 91 9.99 14.36 5.52
C ALA A 91 10.71 15.27 6.51
N ASN A 92 10.02 15.71 7.55
CA ASN A 92 10.60 16.54 8.60
C ASN A 92 11.66 15.78 9.39
N ASP A 93 11.37 14.55 9.78
CA ASP A 93 12.28 13.72 10.57
C ASP A 93 13.60 13.44 9.84
N LEU A 94 13.54 13.30 8.53
CA LEU A 94 14.70 12.99 7.71
C LEU A 94 15.33 14.23 7.10
N GLY A 95 14.68 15.37 7.20
CA GLY A 95 15.17 16.60 6.60
C GLY A 95 15.20 16.54 5.07
N VAL A 96 14.21 15.88 4.46
CA VAL A 96 14.17 15.72 3.01
C VAL A 96 13.07 16.56 2.39
N SER A 97 13.28 16.90 1.13
CA SER A 97 12.34 17.65 0.31
C SER A 97 12.10 16.91 -1.00
N VAL A 98 11.13 17.38 -1.76
CA VAL A 98 10.88 16.86 -3.10
C VAL A 98 12.15 16.97 -3.95
N GLY A 99 12.50 15.89 -4.62
CA GLY A 99 13.72 15.79 -5.42
C GLY A 99 14.87 15.08 -4.72
N ASP A 100 14.83 14.98 -3.40
CA ASP A 100 15.85 14.24 -2.65
C ASP A 100 15.67 12.74 -2.83
N LYS A 101 16.74 12.01 -2.61
CA LYS A 101 16.72 10.54 -2.73
C LYS A 101 16.76 9.91 -1.37
N LEU A 102 16.04 8.80 -1.25
CA LEU A 102 16.01 7.98 -0.04
C LEU A 102 16.42 6.56 -0.37
N ARG A 103 17.20 5.97 0.52
CA ARG A 103 17.53 4.54 0.42
C ARG A 103 16.53 3.77 1.29
N VAL A 104 15.83 2.85 0.67
CA VAL A 104 14.85 2.01 1.37
C VAL A 104 15.39 0.58 1.39
N THR A 105 15.41 -0.01 2.58
CA THR A 105 15.95 -1.35 2.79
C THR A 105 14.90 -2.22 3.46
N SER A 106 14.67 -3.40 2.91
CA SER A 106 13.75 -4.37 3.49
C SER A 106 14.48 -5.36 4.40
N ALA A 107 13.70 -6.13 5.17
CA ALA A 107 14.25 -7.15 6.07
C ALA A 107 15.01 -8.24 5.31
N SER A 108 14.69 -8.45 4.04
CA SER A 108 15.39 -9.43 3.20
C SER A 108 16.78 -8.97 2.78
N GLY A 109 17.14 -7.73 3.07
CA GLY A 109 18.39 -7.14 2.64
C GLY A 109 18.34 -6.44 1.30
N SER A 110 17.20 -6.53 0.60
CA SER A 110 17.01 -5.77 -0.64
C SER A 110 16.96 -4.29 -0.34
N ALA A 111 17.55 -3.51 -1.21
CA ALA A 111 17.56 -2.05 -1.06
C ALA A 111 17.29 -1.39 -2.41
N ASN A 112 16.67 -0.23 -2.34
CA ASN A 112 16.40 0.56 -3.53
C ASN A 112 16.52 2.04 -3.17
N THR A 113 17.05 2.83 -4.08
CA THR A 113 17.13 4.28 -3.92
C THR A 113 16.05 4.91 -4.77
N LEU A 114 15.16 5.66 -4.12
CA LEU A 114 14.00 6.26 -4.77
C LEU A 114 14.02 7.77 -4.58
N SER A 115 13.47 8.47 -5.56
CA SER A 115 13.34 9.94 -5.51
C SER A 115 12.01 10.32 -4.88
N VAL A 116 12.05 11.26 -3.95
CA VAL A 116 10.82 11.81 -3.36
C VAL A 116 10.16 12.71 -4.41
N THR A 117 9.02 12.31 -4.91
CA THR A 117 8.26 13.08 -5.90
C THR A 117 7.12 13.87 -5.28
N GLY A 118 6.65 13.44 -4.13
CA GLY A 118 5.59 14.14 -3.43
C GLY A 118 5.60 13.87 -1.95
N ILE A 119 5.09 14.83 -1.21
CA ILE A 119 4.93 14.76 0.24
C ILE A 119 3.46 14.96 0.53
N PHE A 120 2.86 14.03 1.28
CA PHE A 120 1.43 14.03 1.56
C PHE A 120 1.13 14.29 3.04
N ASP A 121 -0.09 14.71 3.29
CA ASP A 121 -0.64 14.86 4.63
C ASP A 121 -1.93 14.05 4.72
N LEU A 122 -1.92 12.99 5.52
CA LEU A 122 -3.07 12.12 5.72
C LEU A 122 -3.95 12.58 6.89
N GLY A 123 -3.60 13.71 7.52
CA GLY A 123 -4.36 14.23 8.65
C GLY A 123 -4.09 13.53 9.97
N ASN A 124 -3.10 12.66 10.02
CA ASN A 124 -2.74 11.89 11.21
C ASN A 124 -1.23 11.86 11.33
N LYS A 125 -0.70 12.30 12.46
CA LYS A 125 0.74 12.43 12.66
C LYS A 125 1.47 11.08 12.54
N ALA A 126 0.93 10.05 13.16
CA ALA A 126 1.56 8.72 13.14
C ALA A 126 1.59 8.16 11.70
N ALA A 127 0.49 8.31 10.96
CA ALA A 127 0.45 7.88 9.57
C ALA A 127 1.43 8.69 8.71
N ASN A 128 1.54 10.00 8.94
CA ASN A 128 2.47 10.86 8.20
C ASN A 128 3.93 10.55 8.51
N ALA A 129 4.21 9.91 9.65
CA ALA A 129 5.56 9.54 10.04
C ALA A 129 5.99 8.19 9.46
N ARG A 130 5.04 7.31 9.15
CA ARG A 130 5.36 5.92 8.83
C ARG A 130 4.95 5.48 7.43
N THR A 131 3.92 6.06 6.87
CA THR A 131 3.39 5.60 5.58
C THR A 131 4.22 6.12 4.43
N THR A 132 4.59 5.23 3.53
CA THR A 132 5.22 5.58 2.26
C THR A 132 4.50 4.84 1.14
N MET A 133 4.56 5.39 -0.06
CA MET A 133 3.89 4.81 -1.21
C MET A 133 4.84 4.76 -2.40
N MET A 134 4.86 3.65 -3.09
CA MET A 134 5.69 3.45 -4.27
C MET A 134 4.96 2.61 -5.31
N ALA A 135 5.54 2.48 -6.49
CA ALA A 135 4.96 1.65 -7.53
C ALA A 135 4.91 0.19 -7.09
N LEU A 136 3.88 -0.52 -7.51
CA LEU A 136 3.69 -1.93 -7.15
C LEU A 136 4.94 -2.75 -7.45
N ARG A 137 5.52 -2.60 -8.64
CA ARG A 137 6.71 -3.37 -9.02
C ARG A 137 7.91 -3.09 -8.13
N SER A 138 8.08 -1.83 -7.73
CA SER A 138 9.16 -1.45 -6.81
C SER A 138 8.99 -2.12 -5.45
N ALA A 139 7.77 -2.12 -4.94
CA ALA A 139 7.47 -2.77 -3.66
C ALA A 139 7.61 -4.28 -3.75
N GLN A 140 7.14 -4.90 -4.82
CA GLN A 140 7.29 -6.34 -5.03
C GLN A 140 8.76 -6.75 -4.99
N SER A 141 9.61 -6.02 -5.67
CA SER A 141 11.04 -6.30 -5.69
C SER A 141 11.65 -6.09 -4.31
N LEU A 142 11.34 -4.96 -3.67
CA LEU A 142 11.89 -4.62 -2.36
C LEU A 142 11.49 -5.63 -1.28
N LEU A 143 10.24 -6.05 -1.29
CA LEU A 143 9.68 -6.91 -0.26
C LEU A 143 9.81 -8.41 -0.54
N GLY A 144 10.42 -8.77 -1.66
CA GLY A 144 10.57 -10.18 -2.02
C GLY A 144 9.27 -10.86 -2.45
N LEU A 145 8.32 -10.09 -2.96
CA LEU A 145 7.02 -10.59 -3.42
C LEU A 145 6.96 -10.63 -4.94
N GLN A 146 7.95 -11.24 -5.58
CA GLN A 146 8.06 -11.23 -7.03
C GLN A 146 6.78 -11.69 -7.70
N GLY A 147 6.15 -10.79 -8.46
CA GLY A 147 4.88 -11.07 -9.13
C GLY A 147 3.71 -11.26 -8.19
N GLY A 148 3.90 -11.14 -6.88
CA GLY A 148 2.86 -11.36 -5.89
C GLY A 148 2.31 -10.07 -5.31
N VAL A 149 1.15 -10.18 -4.67
CA VAL A 149 0.55 -9.08 -3.92
C VAL A 149 0.13 -9.59 -2.56
N SER A 150 0.10 -8.71 -1.58
CA SER A 150 -0.29 -9.06 -0.21
C SER A 150 -1.75 -8.71 0.08
N ALA A 151 -2.36 -7.89 -0.77
CA ALA A 151 -3.74 -7.47 -0.58
C ALA A 151 -4.37 -7.09 -1.91
N LEU A 152 -5.69 -7.20 -1.95
CA LEU A 152 -6.51 -6.63 -3.02
C LEU A 152 -7.48 -5.67 -2.35
N ASP A 153 -7.36 -4.39 -2.66
CA ASP A 153 -8.28 -3.39 -2.14
C ASP A 153 -9.47 -3.29 -3.10
N VAL A 154 -10.66 -3.37 -2.55
CA VAL A 154 -11.89 -3.47 -3.34
C VAL A 154 -12.86 -2.40 -2.91
N THR A 155 -13.47 -1.72 -3.87
CA THR A 155 -14.58 -0.83 -3.60
C THR A 155 -15.84 -1.34 -4.26
N VAL A 156 -16.97 -0.97 -3.68
CA VAL A 156 -18.30 -1.37 -4.16
C VAL A 156 -19.12 -0.14 -4.49
N HIS A 157 -20.11 -0.32 -5.36
CA HIS A 157 -20.99 0.80 -5.76
C HIS A 157 -21.95 1.20 -4.65
N ASP A 158 -22.42 0.23 -3.86
CA ASP A 158 -23.41 0.45 -2.82
C ASP A 158 -22.79 0.25 -1.45
N VAL A 159 -22.74 1.34 -0.69
CA VAL A 159 -22.15 1.32 0.65
C VAL A 159 -22.80 0.30 1.56
N TYR A 160 -24.09 0.05 1.42
CA TYR A 160 -24.81 -0.87 2.30
C TYR A 160 -24.60 -2.33 1.95
N GLY A 161 -24.02 -2.62 0.80
CA GLY A 161 -23.78 -3.98 0.36
C GLY A 161 -22.38 -4.52 0.63
N ALA A 162 -21.49 -3.73 1.24
CA ALA A 162 -20.08 -4.10 1.36
C ALA A 162 -19.86 -5.42 2.10
N GLU A 163 -20.54 -5.63 3.22
CA GLU A 163 -20.38 -6.87 3.98
C GLU A 163 -20.87 -8.08 3.22
N LEU A 164 -21.98 -7.92 2.52
CA LEU A 164 -22.52 -9.00 1.70
C LEU A 164 -21.55 -9.35 0.57
N VAL A 165 -20.99 -8.33 -0.07
CA VAL A 165 -20.01 -8.53 -1.14
C VAL A 165 -18.74 -9.19 -0.59
N ALA A 166 -18.25 -8.74 0.57
CA ALA A 166 -17.10 -9.37 1.22
C ALA A 166 -17.35 -10.85 1.47
N HIS A 167 -18.54 -11.20 1.94
CA HIS A 167 -18.92 -12.59 2.16
C HIS A 167 -18.95 -13.38 0.85
N ARG A 168 -19.48 -12.79 -0.22
CA ARG A 168 -19.50 -13.44 -1.54
C ARG A 168 -18.09 -13.65 -2.08
N ILE A 169 -17.19 -12.69 -1.87
CA ILE A 169 -15.79 -12.83 -2.27
C ILE A 169 -15.16 -14.03 -1.57
N THR A 170 -15.37 -14.16 -0.27
CA THR A 170 -14.82 -15.28 0.49
C THR A 170 -15.36 -16.61 -0.07
N LYS A 171 -16.66 -16.69 -0.34
CA LYS A 171 -17.26 -17.91 -0.88
C LYS A 171 -16.79 -18.23 -2.28
N LEU A 172 -16.62 -17.23 -3.11
CA LEU A 172 -16.25 -17.39 -4.51
C LEU A 172 -14.79 -17.76 -4.68
N THR A 173 -13.91 -17.13 -3.92
CA THR A 173 -12.46 -17.21 -4.13
C THR A 173 -11.74 -18.06 -3.09
N GLY A 174 -12.37 -18.33 -1.96
CA GLY A 174 -11.70 -18.96 -0.81
C GLY A 174 -10.77 -18.03 -0.07
N VAL A 175 -10.68 -16.78 -0.47
CA VAL A 175 -9.82 -15.77 0.16
C VAL A 175 -10.66 -15.01 1.19
N GLU A 176 -10.12 -14.91 2.41
CA GLU A 176 -10.79 -14.17 3.46
C GLU A 176 -10.87 -12.70 3.09
N ALA A 177 -12.05 -12.10 3.30
CA ALA A 177 -12.26 -10.69 2.96
C ALA A 177 -12.79 -9.95 4.17
N ASP A 178 -12.11 -8.85 4.51
CA ASP A 178 -12.51 -7.97 5.58
C ASP A 178 -13.14 -6.71 4.99
N SER A 179 -14.23 -6.26 5.58
CA SER A 179 -14.86 -5.01 5.15
C SER A 179 -14.79 -3.98 6.27
N TRP A 180 -14.64 -2.72 5.88
CA TRP A 180 -14.77 -1.63 6.83
C TRP A 180 -15.36 -0.42 6.13
N ILE A 181 -16.01 0.44 6.92
CA ILE A 181 -16.69 1.62 6.43
C ILE A 181 -15.86 2.83 6.78
N LYS A 182 -15.56 3.65 5.76
CA LYS A 182 -14.98 4.97 5.96
C LYS A 182 -16.05 6.01 5.69
N THR A 183 -15.86 7.19 6.24
CA THR A 183 -16.73 8.33 5.96
C THR A 183 -16.78 8.56 4.45
N ASN A 184 -17.94 8.46 3.87
CA ASN A 184 -18.19 8.67 2.43
C ASN A 184 -17.57 7.63 1.51
N GLU A 185 -16.96 6.57 2.06
CA GLU A 185 -16.38 5.52 1.24
C GLU A 185 -16.54 4.18 1.91
N GLN A 186 -16.77 3.16 1.11
CA GLN A 186 -16.70 1.79 1.58
C GLN A 186 -15.71 1.03 0.73
N PHE A 187 -14.81 0.36 1.39
CA PHE A 187 -13.90 -0.54 0.72
C PHE A 187 -13.53 -1.69 1.64
N PHE A 188 -12.96 -2.71 1.07
CA PHE A 188 -12.45 -3.83 1.85
C PHE A 188 -11.24 -4.42 1.14
N THR A 189 -10.44 -5.15 1.91
CA THR A 189 -9.23 -5.79 1.43
C THR A 189 -9.41 -7.30 1.47
N ALA A 190 -9.12 -7.98 0.36
CA ALA A 190 -9.07 -9.43 0.31
C ALA A 190 -7.64 -9.85 0.64
N ILE A 191 -7.48 -10.73 1.62
CA ILE A 191 -6.18 -11.21 2.08
C ILE A 191 -6.19 -12.73 2.18
N SER A 192 -5.02 -13.32 2.04
CA SER A 192 -4.87 -14.77 2.21
C SER A 192 -4.32 -15.13 3.58
#